data_87993a2989b71c2baa02604bcb27f980
#
_entry.id   87993a2989b71c2baa02604bcb27f980
#
_cell.length_a   1.000
_cell.length_b   1.000
_cell.length_c   1.000
_cell.angle_alpha   90.00
_cell.angle_beta   90.00
_cell.angle_gamma   90.00
#
_symmetry.space_group_name_H-M   'P 1'
#
loop_
_entity.id
_entity.type
_entity.pdbx_description
1 polymer ?
#
loop_
_entity_poly.entity_id
_entity_poly.type
_entity_poly.pdbx_seq_one_letter_code
_entity_poly.pdbx_strand_id
1 'polypeptide(L)'
;MIKKFFIFFVSVNLFAESIVVDGNLDEPEWQTAFKITEFYESDPYTLRKTDDETEAYIFSNEDGIYVGFINYQDESTMLSNRTMRDEMSSLSEKNSINIDFDGDRTKAYIIAVALGDSLFD
;
A
#
# COMPACT_ATOMS: atom_id res chain seq x y z
N MET A 1 -48.39 33.72 -19.48
CA MET A 1 -48.08 32.28 -19.47
C MET A 1 -46.77 32.09 -18.69
N ILE A 2 -46.82 31.69 -17.42
CA ILE A 2 -45.66 31.55 -16.55
C ILE A 2 -45.18 30.12 -16.72
N LYS A 3 -43.98 29.93 -17.34
CA LYS A 3 -43.31 28.64 -17.38
C LYS A 3 -42.63 28.39 -16.03
N LYS A 4 -43.19 27.50 -15.21
CA LYS A 4 -42.52 27.01 -14.01
C LYS A 4 -41.37 26.07 -14.43
N PHE A 5 -40.13 26.51 -14.24
CA PHE A 5 -38.94 25.69 -14.40
C PHE A 5 -38.72 24.93 -13.10
N PHE A 6 -38.92 23.61 -13.15
CA PHE A 6 -38.69 22.73 -11.99
C PHE A 6 -37.24 22.26 -12.05
N ILE A 7 -36.39 22.81 -11.19
CA ILE A 7 -34.99 22.31 -11.03
C ILE A 7 -35.05 21.12 -10.10
N PHE A 8 -34.83 19.94 -10.64
CA PHE A 8 -34.68 18.72 -9.86
C PHE A 8 -33.24 18.65 -9.34
N PHE A 9 -33.07 18.91 -8.05
CA PHE A 9 -31.77 18.77 -7.39
C PHE A 9 -31.61 17.28 -7.04
N VAL A 10 -30.82 16.54 -7.83
CA VAL A 10 -30.36 15.21 -7.46
C VAL A 10 -29.15 15.39 -6.54
N SER A 11 -29.36 15.27 -5.25
CA SER A 11 -28.26 15.14 -4.31
C SER A 11 -27.67 13.73 -4.46
N VAL A 12 -26.56 13.63 -5.16
CA VAL A 12 -25.72 12.42 -5.12
C VAL A 12 -25.03 12.45 -3.76
N ASN A 13 -25.50 11.63 -2.82
CA ASN A 13 -24.73 11.34 -1.63
C ASN A 13 -23.53 10.48 -2.07
N LEU A 14 -22.39 11.13 -2.29
CA LEU A 14 -21.10 10.44 -2.31
C LEU A 14 -20.84 10.03 -0.84
N PHE A 15 -21.26 8.83 -0.48
CA PHE A 15 -20.66 8.16 0.67
C PHE A 15 -19.21 7.87 0.23
N ALA A 16 -18.25 8.49 0.88
CA ALA A 16 -16.88 8.01 0.82
C ALA A 16 -16.93 6.59 1.44
N GLU A 17 -16.78 5.59 0.59
CA GLU A 17 -16.67 4.21 1.04
C GLU A 17 -15.36 4.12 1.80
N SER A 18 -15.37 3.59 3.02
CA SER A 18 -14.15 3.42 3.80
C SER A 18 -13.26 2.39 3.11
N ILE A 19 -11.97 2.69 3.01
CA ILE A 19 -10.98 1.75 2.47
C ILE A 19 -11.02 0.45 3.25
N VAL A 20 -11.15 -0.67 2.54
CA VAL A 20 -11.14 -2.01 3.11
C VAL A 20 -9.74 -2.58 2.97
N VAL A 21 -9.11 -2.91 4.09
CA VAL A 21 -7.77 -3.51 4.08
C VAL A 21 -7.92 -5.03 3.89
N ASP A 22 -8.14 -5.46 2.67
CA ASP A 22 -8.39 -6.87 2.30
C ASP A 22 -7.35 -7.45 1.31
N GLY A 23 -6.36 -6.62 0.91
CA GLY A 23 -5.32 -7.00 -0.05
C GLY A 23 -5.70 -6.70 -1.51
N ASN A 24 -6.89 -6.20 -1.78
CA ASN A 24 -7.27 -5.71 -3.11
C ASN A 24 -7.06 -4.20 -3.17
N LEU A 25 -6.67 -3.68 -4.34
CA LEU A 25 -6.47 -2.25 -4.59
C LEU A 25 -7.51 -1.79 -5.63
N ASP A 26 -8.79 -2.06 -5.35
CA ASP A 26 -9.88 -1.82 -6.30
C ASP A 26 -10.73 -0.58 -5.96
N GLU A 27 -10.53 0.03 -4.79
CA GLU A 27 -11.20 1.28 -4.47
C GLU A 27 -10.72 2.44 -5.35
N PRO A 28 -11.59 3.41 -5.63
CA PRO A 28 -11.26 4.55 -6.50
C PRO A 28 -10.04 5.37 -6.05
N GLU A 29 -9.77 5.41 -4.74
CA GLU A 29 -8.67 6.15 -4.13
C GLU A 29 -7.30 5.69 -4.64
N TRP A 30 -7.14 4.39 -4.90
CA TRP A 30 -5.91 3.83 -5.45
C TRP A 30 -5.56 4.37 -6.84
N GLN A 31 -6.57 4.80 -7.62
CA GLN A 31 -6.34 5.37 -8.96
C GLN A 31 -5.64 6.73 -8.91
N THR A 32 -5.75 7.44 -7.80
CA THR A 32 -5.11 8.75 -7.58
C THR A 32 -3.94 8.69 -6.62
N ALA A 33 -3.63 7.51 -6.08
CA ALA A 33 -2.52 7.28 -5.17
C ALA A 33 -1.17 7.60 -5.84
N PHE A 34 -0.22 8.05 -5.03
CA PHE A 34 1.16 8.19 -5.48
C PHE A 34 1.75 6.81 -5.75
N LYS A 35 2.24 6.60 -6.99
CA LYS A 35 2.76 5.32 -7.44
C LYS A 35 4.28 5.34 -7.51
N ILE A 36 4.93 4.32 -6.94
CA ILE A 36 6.36 4.06 -7.02
C ILE A 36 6.56 2.75 -7.78
N THR A 37 7.45 2.77 -8.79
CA THR A 37 7.75 1.61 -9.64
C THR A 37 9.25 1.32 -9.74
N GLU A 38 10.08 2.17 -9.15
CA GLU A 38 11.53 1.99 -9.22
C GLU A 38 12.06 1.47 -7.89
N PHE A 39 12.45 0.21 -7.88
CA PHE A 39 13.04 -0.49 -6.75
C PHE A 39 14.45 -0.95 -7.10
N TYR A 40 15.35 -0.85 -6.13
CA TYR A 40 16.77 -1.16 -6.30
C TYR A 40 17.26 -2.07 -5.18
N GLU A 41 18.18 -2.96 -5.50
CA GLU A 41 18.81 -3.84 -4.52
C GLU A 41 19.61 -3.03 -3.50
N SER A 42 19.28 -3.21 -2.23
CA SER A 42 20.01 -2.62 -1.10
C SER A 42 20.82 -3.64 -0.29
N ASP A 43 20.48 -4.94 -0.42
CA ASP A 43 21.23 -6.03 0.21
C ASP A 43 21.23 -7.26 -0.74
N PRO A 44 22.37 -7.59 -1.37
CA PRO A 44 23.64 -6.86 -1.34
C PRO A 44 23.52 -5.45 -1.93
N TYR A 45 24.30 -4.50 -1.43
CA TYR A 45 24.25 -3.10 -1.86
C TYR A 45 24.85 -2.94 -3.29
N THR A 46 24.09 -3.32 -4.29
CA THR A 46 24.47 -3.23 -5.69
C THR A 46 23.88 -2.01 -6.39
N LEU A 47 22.77 -1.48 -5.84
CA LEU A 47 21.92 -0.46 -6.48
C LEU A 47 21.46 -0.85 -7.88
N ARG A 48 21.45 -2.14 -8.18
CA ARG A 48 20.89 -2.68 -9.40
C ARG A 48 19.37 -2.62 -9.33
N LYS A 49 18.71 -2.33 -10.44
CA LYS A 49 17.26 -2.44 -10.52
C LYS A 49 16.85 -3.89 -10.28
N THR A 50 15.79 -4.10 -9.52
CA THR A 50 15.26 -5.45 -9.26
C THR A 50 14.77 -6.10 -10.55
N ASP A 51 14.95 -7.41 -10.67
CA ASP A 51 14.50 -8.19 -11.83
C ASP A 51 12.97 -8.38 -11.79
N ASP A 52 12.39 -8.55 -10.60
CA ASP A 52 10.95 -8.63 -10.41
C ASP A 52 10.34 -7.23 -10.26
N GLU A 53 9.21 -7.01 -10.92
CA GLU A 53 8.52 -5.73 -10.85
C GLU A 53 7.70 -5.64 -9.56
N THR A 54 7.81 -4.51 -8.90
CA THR A 54 6.99 -4.15 -7.74
C THR A 54 6.38 -2.77 -7.98
N GLU A 55 5.13 -2.64 -7.65
CA GLU A 55 4.43 -1.36 -7.60
C GLU A 55 4.01 -1.08 -6.17
N ALA A 56 4.31 0.10 -5.67
CA ALA A 56 3.78 0.59 -4.40
C ALA A 56 2.90 1.80 -4.63
N TYR A 57 1.78 1.84 -3.91
CA TYR A 57 0.78 2.89 -3.97
C TYR A 57 0.61 3.50 -2.59
N ILE A 58 0.63 4.82 -2.51
CA ILE A 58 0.54 5.54 -1.24
C ILE A 58 -0.47 6.67 -1.37
N PHE A 59 -1.40 6.75 -0.45
CA PHE A 59 -2.25 7.92 -0.25
C PHE A 59 -2.60 8.10 1.22
N SER A 60 -3.17 9.23 1.57
CA SER A 60 -3.66 9.51 2.92
C SER A 60 -5.02 10.21 2.87
N ASN A 61 -5.83 9.98 3.90
CA ASN A 61 -7.07 10.67 4.14
C ASN A 61 -7.19 11.04 5.64
N GLU A 62 -8.39 11.39 6.09
CA GLU A 62 -8.63 11.74 7.51
C GLU A 62 -8.44 10.55 8.46
N ASP A 63 -8.58 9.33 7.97
CA ASP A 63 -8.47 8.10 8.77
C ASP A 63 -7.02 7.62 8.90
N GLY A 64 -6.12 7.95 7.94
CA GLY A 64 -4.74 7.53 8.01
C GLY A 64 -3.96 7.53 6.71
N ILE A 65 -2.84 6.82 6.73
CA ILE A 65 -1.97 6.58 5.58
C ILE A 65 -2.19 5.15 5.11
N TYR A 66 -2.46 5.01 3.83
CA TYR A 66 -2.69 3.72 3.17
C TYR A 66 -1.54 3.42 2.22
N VAL A 67 -1.03 2.21 2.31
CA VAL A 67 0.06 1.73 1.45
C VAL A 67 -0.33 0.38 0.88
N GLY A 68 -0.31 0.26 -0.44
CA GLY A 68 -0.57 -0.98 -1.14
C GLY A 68 0.63 -1.40 -1.99
N PHE A 69 0.87 -2.70 -2.10
CA PHE A 69 1.93 -3.26 -2.94
C PHE A 69 1.34 -4.27 -3.91
N ILE A 70 1.83 -4.25 -5.14
CA ILE A 70 1.63 -5.31 -6.12
C ILE A 70 3.02 -5.82 -6.50
N ASN A 71 3.28 -7.08 -6.20
CA ASN A 71 4.55 -7.75 -6.55
C ASN A 71 4.27 -8.71 -7.70
N TYR A 72 4.97 -8.52 -8.82
CA TYR A 72 4.90 -9.39 -9.99
C TYR A 72 6.03 -10.42 -9.92
N GLN A 73 5.72 -11.58 -9.37
CA GLN A 73 6.68 -12.65 -9.11
C GLN A 73 6.09 -13.99 -9.52
N ASP A 74 6.95 -14.92 -9.96
CA ASP A 74 6.54 -16.30 -10.24
C ASP A 74 6.19 -17.02 -8.93
N GLU A 75 5.01 -17.65 -8.89
CA GLU A 75 4.55 -18.38 -7.70
C GLU A 75 5.54 -19.46 -7.22
N SER A 76 6.31 -20.04 -8.14
CA SER A 76 7.31 -21.07 -7.81
C SER A 76 8.51 -20.55 -7.03
N THR A 77 8.72 -19.23 -7.04
CA THR A 77 9.82 -18.56 -6.32
C THR A 77 9.37 -17.92 -5.02
N MET A 78 8.06 -17.85 -4.76
CA MET A 78 7.51 -17.22 -3.58
C MET A 78 7.84 -17.98 -2.28
N LEU A 79 8.35 -17.25 -1.29
CA LEU A 79 8.58 -17.76 0.06
C LEU A 79 7.46 -17.31 0.98
N SER A 80 6.49 -18.19 1.23
CA SER A 80 5.31 -17.92 2.05
C SER A 80 5.28 -18.85 3.26
N ASN A 81 6.10 -18.57 4.25
CA ASN A 81 6.06 -19.30 5.52
C ASN A 81 5.39 -18.44 6.59
N ARG A 82 4.54 -19.08 7.39
CA ARG A 82 3.94 -18.40 8.53
C ARG A 82 4.98 -18.25 9.63
N THR A 83 5.21 -17.02 10.04
CA THR A 83 6.11 -16.66 11.14
C THR A 83 5.31 -16.10 12.32
N MET A 84 5.92 -15.99 13.48
CA MET A 84 5.30 -15.28 14.60
C MET A 84 5.32 -13.77 14.33
N ARG A 85 4.42 -13.04 15.00
CA ARG A 85 4.45 -11.58 14.99
C ARG A 85 5.84 -11.11 15.45
N ASP A 86 6.31 -10.03 14.85
CA ASP A 86 7.62 -9.40 15.13
C ASP A 86 8.85 -10.29 14.84
N GLU A 87 8.67 -11.39 14.13
CA GLU A 87 9.77 -12.22 13.68
C GLU A 87 10.28 -11.74 12.31
N MET A 88 11.39 -11.00 12.30
CA MET A 88 12.09 -10.54 11.08
C MET A 88 12.88 -11.66 10.39
N SER A 89 12.35 -12.87 10.35
CA SER A 89 13.06 -13.96 9.68
C SER A 89 13.03 -13.81 8.15
N SER A 90 14.03 -14.40 7.49
CA SER A 90 14.07 -14.50 6.03
C SER A 90 13.22 -15.66 5.46
N LEU A 91 12.40 -16.28 6.29
CA LEU A 91 11.60 -17.44 5.91
C LEU A 91 10.34 -17.08 5.11
N SER A 92 9.96 -15.81 5.06
CA SER A 92 8.86 -15.33 4.26
C SER A 92 9.20 -14.00 3.62
N GLU A 93 8.77 -13.82 2.39
CA GLU A 93 8.84 -12.53 1.72
C GLU A 93 7.90 -11.55 2.37
N LYS A 94 8.26 -10.29 2.34
CA LYS A 94 7.52 -9.21 3.00
C LYS A 94 7.67 -7.89 2.26
N ASN A 95 6.63 -7.10 2.33
CA ASN A 95 6.68 -5.68 2.02
C ASN A 95 6.82 -4.89 3.32
N SER A 96 7.63 -3.85 3.30
CA SER A 96 7.82 -2.99 4.46
C SER A 96 7.87 -1.53 4.08
N ILE A 97 7.44 -0.69 5.02
CA ILE A 97 7.57 0.76 4.94
C ILE A 97 8.30 1.28 6.16
N ASN A 98 9.08 2.32 5.96
CA ASN A 98 9.74 3.06 7.03
C ASN A 98 9.19 4.48 7.02
N ILE A 99 8.59 4.92 8.12
CA ILE A 99 7.98 6.23 8.23
C ILE A 99 8.69 7.02 9.34
N ASP A 100 9.23 8.16 8.98
CA ASP A 100 9.72 9.17 9.90
C ASP A 100 8.66 10.27 10.02
N PHE A 101 7.85 10.21 11.08
CA PHE A 101 6.78 11.18 11.30
C PHE A 101 7.27 12.57 11.70
N ASP A 102 8.46 12.65 12.29
CA ASP A 102 9.03 13.93 12.71
C ASP A 102 9.82 14.61 11.57
N GLY A 103 10.20 13.87 10.54
CA GLY A 103 10.97 14.34 9.39
C GLY A 103 12.41 14.74 9.74
N ASP A 104 12.91 14.38 10.91
CA ASP A 104 14.23 14.77 11.44
C ASP A 104 15.34 13.77 11.12
N ARG A 105 14.99 12.60 10.53
CA ARG A 105 15.87 11.50 10.16
C ARG A 105 16.58 10.84 11.34
N THR A 106 16.04 10.96 12.53
CA THR A 106 16.61 10.34 13.75
C THR A 106 15.92 9.05 14.13
N LYS A 107 14.65 8.92 13.79
CA LYS A 107 13.81 7.76 14.11
C LYS A 107 12.88 7.44 12.95
N ALA A 108 12.62 6.16 12.74
CA ALA A 108 11.59 5.70 11.83
C ALA A 108 10.83 4.55 12.46
N TYR A 109 9.54 4.47 12.15
CA TYR A 109 8.71 3.31 12.44
C TYR A 109 8.75 2.39 11.24
N ILE A 110 8.99 1.10 11.49
CA ILE A 110 9.01 0.06 10.47
C ILE A 110 7.71 -0.74 10.61
N ILE A 111 6.95 -0.82 9.54
CA ILE A 111 5.76 -1.67 9.48
C ILE A 111 5.96 -2.62 8.31
N ALA A 112 5.83 -3.92 8.55
CA ALA A 112 5.96 -4.91 7.50
C ALA A 112 4.84 -5.95 7.55
N VAL A 113 4.45 -6.41 6.37
CA VAL A 113 3.48 -7.49 6.17
C VAL A 113 4.17 -8.58 5.35
N ALA A 114 4.22 -9.79 5.90
CA ALA A 114 4.77 -10.94 5.21
C ALA A 114 3.72 -11.63 4.34
N LEU A 115 4.17 -12.30 3.28
CA LEU A 115 3.32 -13.09 2.39
C LEU A 115 2.57 -14.21 3.14
N GLY A 116 3.10 -14.67 4.28
CA GLY A 116 2.48 -15.65 5.17
C GLY A 116 1.54 -15.05 6.23
N ASP A 117 1.01 -13.84 6.02
CA ASP A 117 0.07 -13.11 6.93
C ASP A 117 0.66 -12.75 8.30
N SER A 118 1.97 -12.65 8.43
CA SER A 118 2.61 -12.21 9.66
C SER A 118 2.88 -10.70 9.61
N LEU A 119 2.64 -10.02 10.74
CA LEU A 119 2.88 -8.59 10.92
C LEU A 119 4.17 -8.36 11.72
N PHE A 120 4.84 -7.27 11.39
CA PHE A 120 5.97 -6.72 12.11
C PHE A 120 5.79 -5.20 12.26
N ASP A 121 5.92 -4.69 13.52
CA ASP A 121 5.77 -3.28 13.86
C ASP A 121 6.62 -2.85 15.08
#